data_121d53f2f41b33f89383f8cd3be6c69b
#
_entry.id   121d53f2f41b33f89383f8cd3be6c69b
#
_cell.length_a   1.000
_cell.length_b   1.000
_cell.length_c   1.000
_cell.angle_alpha   90.00
_cell.angle_beta   90.00
_cell.angle_gamma   90.00
#
_symmetry.space_group_name_H-M   'P 1'
#
loop_
_entity.id
_entity.type
_entity.pdbx_description
1 polymer ?
#
loop_
_entity_poly.entity_id
_entity_poly.type
_entity_poly.pdbx_seq_one_letter_code
_entity_poly.pdbx_strand_id
1 'polypeptide(L)'
;ETNEQIAIWEGARLSQEQARELSGIQDVRWTDEYDALLEALVPSASMVFVEANQHPRCTCPVETRNARMTKELKEKFPDAVLKNVYEIMADMRQIKKPEEIKALKKACDITNEGFRELLRFIRPGVGEWQIEGFLANEFISRGPRKFSFLPIIASGKDTCVLHYIQNDKRCEDGDLVLMDIGTEYGNYNSDMTRTVPVNGKFTPRQRAV
;
A
#
# COMPACT_ATOMS: atom_id res chain seq x y z
N GLU A 1 17.83 0.85 18.56
CA GLU A 1 18.57 -0.03 19.49
C GLU A 1 18.07 -1.47 19.36
N THR A 2 19.01 -2.41 19.35
CA THR A 2 18.74 -3.84 19.50
C THR A 2 19.24 -4.25 20.88
N ASN A 3 18.35 -4.67 21.74
CA ASN A 3 18.72 -5.32 23.01
C ASN A 3 18.06 -6.72 23.08
N GLU A 4 18.54 -7.56 23.98
CA GLU A 4 18.01 -8.92 24.14
C GLU A 4 16.49 -8.93 24.42
N GLN A 5 15.99 -7.93 25.13
CA GLN A 5 14.58 -7.83 25.45
C GLN A 5 13.72 -7.53 24.20
N ILE A 6 14.19 -6.65 23.32
CA ILE A 6 13.53 -6.37 22.03
C ILE A 6 13.57 -7.59 21.12
N ALA A 7 14.71 -8.31 21.10
CA ALA A 7 14.85 -9.53 20.29
C ALA A 7 13.89 -10.64 20.76
N ILE A 8 13.61 -10.74 22.06
CA ILE A 8 12.63 -11.70 22.59
C ILE A 8 11.20 -11.35 22.16
N TRP A 9 10.83 -10.07 22.14
CA TRP A 9 9.45 -9.65 21.83
C TRP A 9 9.18 -9.47 20.34
N GLU A 10 10.13 -8.94 19.60
CA GLU A 10 9.95 -8.52 18.20
C GLU A 10 10.78 -9.34 17.20
N GLY A 11 11.63 -10.25 17.69
CA GLY A 11 12.60 -10.97 16.89
C GLY A 11 13.88 -10.17 16.65
N ALA A 12 14.88 -10.82 16.08
CA ALA A 12 16.16 -10.19 15.75
C ALA A 12 15.97 -9.11 14.67
N ARG A 13 16.45 -7.91 14.92
CA ARG A 13 16.53 -6.82 13.94
C ARG A 13 17.83 -6.92 13.15
N LEU A 14 17.86 -6.32 11.97
CA LEU A 14 19.05 -6.28 11.14
C LEU A 14 20.20 -5.54 11.86
N SER A 15 21.40 -6.08 11.78
CA SER A 15 22.61 -5.34 12.12
C SER A 15 22.90 -4.27 11.06
N GLN A 16 23.77 -3.30 11.38
CA GLN A 16 24.21 -2.31 10.39
C GLN A 16 24.86 -2.96 9.16
N GLU A 17 25.61 -4.04 9.35
CA GLU A 17 26.21 -4.81 8.25
C GLU A 17 25.15 -5.45 7.35
N GLN A 18 24.21 -6.15 7.94
CA GLN A 18 23.08 -6.73 7.21
C GLN A 18 22.24 -5.67 6.49
N ALA A 19 22.03 -4.52 7.12
CA ALA A 19 21.31 -3.40 6.50
C ALA A 19 22.08 -2.80 5.32
N ARG A 20 23.41 -2.69 5.40
CA ARG A 20 24.28 -2.28 4.27
C ARG A 20 24.21 -3.25 3.11
N GLU A 21 24.33 -4.54 3.42
CA GLU A 21 24.29 -5.60 2.41
C GLU A 21 22.94 -5.63 1.65
N LEU A 22 21.84 -5.56 2.38
CA LEU A 22 20.49 -5.62 1.82
C LEU A 22 20.08 -4.35 1.05
N SER A 23 20.49 -3.17 1.54
CA SER A 23 20.09 -1.88 0.94
C SER A 23 21.06 -1.35 -0.10
N GLY A 24 22.32 -1.80 -0.07
CA GLY A 24 23.41 -1.21 -0.86
C GLY A 24 23.91 0.14 -0.33
N ILE A 25 23.34 0.67 0.75
CA ILE A 25 23.73 1.94 1.37
C ILE A 25 24.94 1.69 2.26
N GLN A 26 26.05 2.37 2.00
CA GLN A 26 27.31 2.14 2.71
C GLN A 26 27.32 2.76 4.12
N ASP A 27 26.78 3.96 4.29
CA ASP A 27 26.72 4.64 5.58
C ASP A 27 25.37 4.42 6.25
N VAL A 28 25.29 3.35 7.02
CA VAL A 28 24.12 2.99 7.84
C VAL A 28 24.47 3.26 9.28
N ARG A 29 23.66 4.08 9.96
CA ARG A 29 23.85 4.51 11.34
C ARG A 29 22.65 4.19 12.21
N TRP A 30 22.84 4.24 13.51
CA TRP A 30 21.75 4.11 14.45
C TRP A 30 20.97 5.43 14.59
N THR A 31 19.69 5.34 14.94
CA THR A 31 18.80 6.51 15.05
C THR A 31 19.15 7.43 16.21
N ASP A 32 19.88 6.98 17.20
CA ASP A 32 20.40 7.80 18.29
C ASP A 32 21.50 8.78 17.85
N GLU A 33 22.17 8.51 16.74
CA GLU A 33 23.13 9.42 16.11
C GLU A 33 22.47 10.53 15.28
N TYR A 34 21.14 10.46 15.06
CA TYR A 34 20.44 11.32 14.08
C TYR A 34 20.58 12.81 14.39
N ASP A 35 20.36 13.23 15.63
CA ASP A 35 20.43 14.64 16.00
C ASP A 35 21.85 15.21 15.87
N ALA A 36 22.85 14.45 16.28
CA ALA A 36 24.26 14.84 16.15
C ALA A 36 24.68 15.00 14.67
N LEU A 37 24.17 14.13 13.80
CA LEU A 37 24.40 14.22 12.36
C LEU A 37 23.74 15.45 11.75
N LEU A 38 22.50 15.76 12.15
CA LEU A 38 21.83 16.97 11.68
C LEU A 38 22.61 18.24 12.09
N GLU A 39 23.09 18.30 13.32
CA GLU A 39 23.89 19.43 13.82
C GLU A 39 25.21 19.60 13.06
N ALA A 40 25.81 18.50 12.63
CA ALA A 40 27.06 18.55 11.88
C ALA A 40 26.86 18.90 10.39
N LEU A 41 25.79 18.40 9.76
CA LEU A 41 25.62 18.46 8.32
C LEU A 41 24.79 19.66 7.84
N VAL A 42 23.70 19.99 8.54
CA VAL A 42 22.75 21.02 8.08
C VAL A 42 23.37 22.40 7.99
N PRO A 43 24.20 22.89 8.95
CA PRO A 43 24.81 24.21 8.85
C PRO A 43 25.76 24.39 7.66
N SER A 44 26.35 23.30 7.18
CA SER A 44 27.28 23.32 6.03
C SER A 44 26.59 23.09 4.70
N ALA A 45 25.33 22.67 4.71
CA ALA A 45 24.59 22.36 3.50
C ALA A 45 24.02 23.63 2.84
N SER A 46 24.23 23.78 1.54
CA SER A 46 23.61 24.86 0.75
C SER A 46 22.08 24.70 0.64
N MET A 47 21.58 23.47 0.80
CA MET A 47 20.16 23.13 0.66
C MET A 47 19.87 21.80 1.33
N VAL A 48 18.72 21.68 1.99
CA VAL A 48 18.21 20.45 2.59
C VAL A 48 16.87 20.10 1.98
N PHE A 49 16.73 18.88 1.46
CA PHE A 49 15.48 18.37 0.93
C PHE A 49 14.68 17.68 2.03
N VAL A 50 13.44 18.08 2.20
CA VAL A 50 12.50 17.54 3.17
C VAL A 50 11.25 17.05 2.47
N GLU A 51 10.61 16.02 3.01
CA GLU A 51 9.33 15.57 2.51
C GLU A 51 8.22 16.43 3.13
N ALA A 52 7.39 17.04 2.28
CA ALA A 52 6.22 17.79 2.68
C ALA A 52 4.95 17.10 2.16
N ASN A 53 3.80 17.40 2.77
CA ASN A 53 2.52 16.90 2.26
C ASN A 53 2.23 17.52 0.89
N GLN A 54 1.92 16.69 -0.09
CA GLN A 54 2.15 17.05 -1.49
C GLN A 54 0.93 17.00 -2.36
N HIS A 55 -0.14 16.38 -1.87
CA HIS A 55 -1.32 16.28 -2.69
C HIS A 55 -2.11 17.58 -2.58
N PRO A 56 -2.22 18.39 -3.67
CA PRO A 56 -2.85 19.70 -3.62
C PRO A 56 -4.35 19.64 -3.28
N ARG A 57 -4.96 18.45 -3.35
CA ARG A 57 -6.35 18.19 -2.96
C ARG A 57 -6.52 17.76 -1.51
N CYS A 58 -5.43 17.46 -0.80
CA CYS A 58 -5.45 17.08 0.60
C CYS A 58 -5.12 18.29 1.45
N THR A 59 -6.12 19.04 1.86
CA THR A 59 -6.01 19.89 3.05
C THR A 59 -5.98 18.95 4.25
N CYS A 60 -4.79 18.70 4.78
CA CYS A 60 -4.65 17.91 5.99
C CYS A 60 -4.94 18.82 7.19
N PRO A 61 -6.10 18.70 7.87
CA PRO A 61 -6.42 19.54 9.02
C PRO A 61 -5.55 19.20 10.24
N VAL A 62 -4.87 18.06 10.20
CA VAL A 62 -3.93 17.61 11.24
C VAL A 62 -2.52 17.65 10.67
N GLU A 63 -1.60 18.26 11.41
CA GLU A 63 -0.20 18.36 11.03
C GLU A 63 0.42 16.95 10.87
N THR A 64 1.00 16.69 9.70
CA THR A 64 1.66 15.41 9.42
C THR A 64 3.00 15.29 10.16
N ARG A 65 3.51 14.07 10.33
CA ARG A 65 4.85 13.83 10.88
C ARG A 65 5.93 14.61 10.11
N ASN A 66 5.85 14.62 8.78
CA ASN A 66 6.82 15.30 7.94
C ASN A 66 6.72 16.83 8.08
N ALA A 67 5.54 17.37 8.23
CA ALA A 67 5.34 18.80 8.50
C ALA A 67 5.94 19.21 9.85
N ARG A 68 5.74 18.40 10.91
CA ARG A 68 6.37 18.64 12.23
C ARG A 68 7.89 18.62 12.13
N MET A 69 8.45 17.59 11.50
CA MET A 69 9.90 17.48 11.30
C MET A 69 10.45 18.67 10.51
N THR A 70 9.78 19.12 9.47
CA THR A 70 10.19 20.31 8.69
C THR A 70 10.18 21.57 9.55
N LYS A 71 9.18 21.73 10.41
CA LYS A 71 9.07 22.84 11.35
C LYS A 71 10.18 22.82 12.39
N GLU A 72 10.42 21.67 13.03
CA GLU A 72 11.51 21.46 13.98
C GLU A 72 12.88 21.77 13.35
N LEU A 73 13.11 21.31 12.12
CA LEU A 73 14.34 21.63 11.38
C LEU A 73 14.47 23.14 11.14
N LYS A 74 13.38 23.84 10.77
CA LYS A 74 13.41 25.27 10.52
C LYS A 74 13.63 26.09 11.80
N GLU A 75 13.07 25.62 12.92
CA GLU A 75 13.30 26.24 14.24
C GLU A 75 14.76 26.03 14.72
N LYS A 76 15.28 24.82 14.54
CA LYS A 76 16.65 24.47 14.95
C LYS A 76 17.72 25.09 14.03
N PHE A 77 17.43 25.24 12.73
CA PHE A 77 18.34 25.76 11.71
C PHE A 77 17.65 26.86 10.88
N PRO A 78 17.51 28.09 11.42
CA PRO A 78 16.75 29.17 10.76
C PRO A 78 17.28 29.56 9.37
N ASP A 79 18.60 29.45 9.16
CA ASP A 79 19.27 29.82 7.93
C ASP A 79 19.25 28.71 6.87
N ALA A 80 18.84 27.50 7.23
CA ALA A 80 18.79 26.38 6.29
C ALA A 80 17.75 26.62 5.19
N VAL A 81 18.14 26.38 3.95
CA VAL A 81 17.26 26.41 2.79
C VAL A 81 16.59 25.04 2.65
N LEU A 82 15.34 24.93 3.08
CA LEU A 82 14.56 23.70 2.96
C LEU A 82 13.79 23.68 1.65
N LYS A 83 13.88 22.58 0.92
CA LYS A 83 13.10 22.30 -0.31
C LYS A 83 12.34 21.00 -0.21
N ASN A 84 11.19 20.94 -0.88
CA ASN A 84 10.40 19.72 -0.97
C ASN A 84 11.06 18.73 -1.95
N VAL A 85 11.25 17.49 -1.51
CA VAL A 85 11.84 16.40 -2.31
C VAL A 85 10.83 15.80 -3.32
N TYR A 86 9.57 16.16 -3.21
CA TYR A 86 8.46 15.48 -3.92
C TYR A 86 8.66 15.43 -5.44
N GLU A 87 8.96 16.54 -6.08
CA GLU A 87 9.09 16.60 -7.54
C GLU A 87 10.15 15.61 -8.03
N ILE A 88 11.29 15.57 -7.35
CA ILE A 88 12.38 14.63 -7.67
C ILE A 88 11.89 13.18 -7.52
N MET A 89 11.21 12.88 -6.41
CA MET A 89 10.69 11.54 -6.16
C MET A 89 9.56 11.15 -7.12
N ALA A 90 8.72 12.12 -7.50
CA ALA A 90 7.65 11.90 -8.47
C ALA A 90 8.22 11.56 -9.85
N ASP A 91 9.20 12.30 -10.32
CA ASP A 91 9.86 12.04 -11.61
C ASP A 91 10.54 10.67 -11.63
N MET A 92 11.26 10.31 -10.55
CA MET A 92 11.89 9.00 -10.43
C MET A 92 10.90 7.84 -10.44
N ARG A 93 9.67 8.05 -9.94
CA ARG A 93 8.62 7.02 -9.87
C ARG A 93 7.79 6.89 -11.14
N GLN A 94 7.82 7.85 -12.06
CA GLN A 94 7.01 7.82 -13.28
C GLN A 94 7.45 6.67 -14.21
N ILE A 95 8.74 6.51 -14.41
CA ILE A 95 9.29 5.50 -15.31
C ILE A 95 9.83 4.34 -14.47
N LYS A 96 9.16 3.18 -14.56
CA LYS A 96 9.50 1.98 -13.79
C LYS A 96 10.69 1.26 -14.42
N LYS A 97 11.61 0.81 -13.58
CA LYS A 97 12.72 -0.07 -13.97
C LYS A 97 12.23 -1.51 -14.22
N PRO A 98 12.99 -2.36 -14.90
CA PRO A 98 12.60 -3.74 -15.17
C PRO A 98 12.25 -4.56 -13.91
N GLU A 99 12.97 -4.32 -12.82
CA GLU A 99 12.74 -5.00 -11.52
C GLU A 99 11.39 -4.58 -10.91
N GLU A 100 11.03 -3.31 -11.01
CA GLU A 100 9.74 -2.78 -10.56
C GLU A 100 8.59 -3.36 -11.39
N ILE A 101 8.77 -3.43 -12.71
CA ILE A 101 7.80 -4.06 -13.62
C ILE A 101 7.61 -5.54 -13.28
N LYS A 102 8.68 -6.25 -12.92
CA LYS A 102 8.61 -7.65 -12.50
C LYS A 102 7.78 -7.81 -11.23
N ALA A 103 7.95 -6.93 -10.24
CA ALA A 103 7.17 -6.93 -9.01
C ALA A 103 5.68 -6.63 -9.27
N LEU A 104 5.38 -5.59 -10.09
CA LEU A 104 4.02 -5.27 -10.53
C LEU A 104 3.34 -6.44 -11.22
N LYS A 105 4.00 -7.07 -12.19
CA LYS A 105 3.47 -8.26 -12.88
C LYS A 105 3.17 -9.38 -11.90
N LYS A 106 4.06 -9.65 -10.94
CA LYS A 106 3.84 -10.69 -9.95
C LYS A 106 2.63 -10.39 -9.06
N ALA A 107 2.43 -9.13 -8.64
CA ALA A 107 1.23 -8.73 -7.91
C ALA A 107 -0.05 -8.95 -8.74
N CYS A 108 -0.03 -8.56 -10.02
CA CYS A 108 -1.15 -8.78 -10.94
C CYS A 108 -1.44 -10.29 -11.18
N ASP A 109 -0.41 -11.10 -11.33
CA ASP A 109 -0.56 -12.55 -11.52
C ASP A 109 -1.23 -13.19 -10.30
N ILE A 110 -0.78 -12.86 -9.09
CA ILE A 110 -1.37 -13.37 -7.84
C ILE A 110 -2.84 -12.95 -7.72
N THR A 111 -3.17 -11.68 -8.02
CA THR A 111 -4.55 -11.21 -8.01
C THR A 111 -5.42 -11.96 -9.01
N ASN A 112 -4.93 -12.16 -10.23
CA ASN A 112 -5.64 -12.89 -11.28
C ASN A 112 -5.86 -14.37 -10.91
N GLU A 113 -4.86 -15.04 -10.33
CA GLU A 113 -4.98 -16.41 -9.85
C GLU A 113 -6.03 -16.51 -8.72
N GLY A 114 -5.95 -15.64 -7.71
CA GLY A 114 -6.93 -15.60 -6.61
C GLY A 114 -8.34 -15.32 -7.11
N PHE A 115 -8.51 -14.41 -8.06
CA PHE A 115 -9.80 -14.14 -8.69
C PHE A 115 -10.37 -15.35 -9.45
N ARG A 116 -9.55 -16.09 -10.18
CA ARG A 116 -10.00 -17.31 -10.89
C ARG A 116 -10.51 -18.37 -9.93
N GLU A 117 -9.85 -18.56 -8.79
CA GLU A 117 -10.33 -19.50 -7.77
C GLU A 117 -11.61 -18.97 -7.09
N LEU A 118 -11.69 -17.65 -6.85
CA LEU A 118 -12.89 -17.01 -6.31
C LEU A 118 -14.14 -17.24 -7.18
N LEU A 119 -14.02 -17.23 -8.49
CA LEU A 119 -15.16 -17.49 -9.39
C LEU A 119 -15.82 -18.86 -9.15
N ARG A 120 -15.10 -19.82 -8.60
CA ARG A 120 -15.65 -21.13 -8.21
C ARG A 120 -16.33 -21.11 -6.83
N PHE A 121 -16.01 -20.13 -6.03
CA PHE A 121 -16.54 -19.97 -4.66
C PHE A 121 -17.85 -19.17 -4.63
N ILE A 122 -17.99 -18.17 -5.51
CA ILE A 122 -19.16 -17.27 -5.58
C ILE A 122 -20.41 -18.07 -5.92
N ARG A 123 -21.46 -17.90 -5.12
CA ARG A 123 -22.80 -18.48 -5.32
C ARG A 123 -23.84 -17.71 -4.51
N PRO A 124 -25.14 -17.83 -4.80
CA PRO A 124 -26.19 -17.26 -4.00
C PRO A 124 -26.07 -17.66 -2.52
N GLY A 125 -26.25 -16.70 -1.62
CA GLY A 125 -26.15 -16.86 -0.17
C GLY A 125 -24.75 -16.69 0.42
N VAL A 126 -23.69 -16.58 -0.40
CA VAL A 126 -22.34 -16.25 0.09
C VAL A 126 -22.32 -14.83 0.64
N GLY A 127 -21.65 -14.62 1.77
CA GLY A 127 -21.45 -13.28 2.34
C GLY A 127 -20.29 -12.55 1.67
N GLU A 128 -20.39 -11.24 1.50
CA GLU A 128 -19.33 -10.39 0.99
C GLU A 128 -18.04 -10.56 1.82
N TRP A 129 -18.16 -10.64 3.15
CA TRP A 129 -17.03 -10.94 4.06
C TRP A 129 -16.40 -12.32 3.84
N GLN A 130 -17.19 -13.29 3.35
CA GLN A 130 -16.68 -14.63 3.04
C GLN A 130 -15.85 -14.59 1.74
N ILE A 131 -16.26 -13.76 0.78
CA ILE A 131 -15.50 -13.48 -0.45
C ILE A 131 -14.17 -12.80 -0.09
N GLU A 132 -14.21 -11.79 0.78
CA GLU A 132 -13.01 -11.13 1.30
C GLU A 132 -12.06 -12.12 2.00
N GLY A 133 -12.59 -12.94 2.92
CA GLY A 133 -11.81 -13.96 3.61
C GLY A 133 -11.21 -15.00 2.68
N PHE A 134 -11.94 -15.40 1.63
CA PHE A 134 -11.45 -16.29 0.60
C PHE A 134 -10.26 -15.66 -0.17
N LEU A 135 -10.41 -14.42 -0.61
CA LEU A 135 -9.33 -13.69 -1.30
C LEU A 135 -8.12 -13.49 -0.40
N ALA A 136 -8.31 -13.18 0.88
CA ALA A 136 -7.22 -13.06 1.83
C ALA A 136 -6.42 -14.37 1.92
N ASN A 137 -7.10 -15.52 2.00
CA ASN A 137 -6.46 -16.83 1.98
C ASN A 137 -5.67 -17.05 0.67
N GLU A 138 -6.30 -16.76 -0.48
CA GLU A 138 -5.67 -16.95 -1.79
C GLU A 138 -4.40 -16.09 -1.95
N PHE A 139 -4.45 -14.84 -1.50
CA PHE A 139 -3.30 -13.94 -1.60
C PHE A 139 -2.18 -14.34 -0.63
N ILE A 140 -2.50 -14.55 0.65
CA ILE A 140 -1.51 -14.87 1.69
C ILE A 140 -0.82 -16.21 1.40
N SER A 141 -1.55 -17.21 0.91
CA SER A 141 -0.97 -18.51 0.56
C SER A 141 0.01 -18.46 -0.63
N ARG A 142 -0.02 -17.39 -1.43
CA ARG A 142 0.90 -17.14 -2.55
C ARG A 142 2.05 -16.18 -2.24
N GLY A 143 2.19 -15.77 -0.97
CA GLY A 143 3.33 -14.99 -0.48
C GLY A 143 3.05 -13.55 -0.02
N PRO A 144 2.14 -12.78 -0.63
CA PRO A 144 1.71 -11.49 -0.09
C PRO A 144 1.19 -11.58 1.34
N ARG A 145 1.34 -10.49 2.11
CA ARG A 145 0.82 -10.43 3.48
C ARG A 145 -0.43 -9.56 3.64
N LYS A 146 -0.80 -8.82 2.60
CA LYS A 146 -1.90 -7.84 2.68
C LYS A 146 -2.50 -7.57 1.31
N PHE A 147 -3.71 -7.05 1.33
CA PHE A 147 -4.31 -6.39 0.18
C PHE A 147 -3.55 -5.09 -0.18
N SER A 148 -3.64 -4.66 -1.43
CA SER A 148 -3.12 -3.35 -1.89
C SER A 148 -3.84 -2.19 -1.21
N PHE A 149 -5.15 -2.36 -0.99
CA PHE A 149 -6.10 -1.43 -0.39
C PHE A 149 -7.23 -2.23 0.28
N LEU A 150 -8.13 -1.57 0.99
CA LEU A 150 -9.31 -2.23 1.54
C LEU A 150 -10.16 -2.77 0.38
N PRO A 151 -10.41 -4.08 0.30
CA PRO A 151 -11.15 -4.66 -0.81
C PRO A 151 -12.60 -4.17 -0.81
N ILE A 152 -13.11 -3.90 -2.00
CA ILE A 152 -14.50 -3.53 -2.24
C ILE A 152 -15.19 -4.77 -2.79
N ILE A 153 -16.20 -5.27 -2.06
CA ILE A 153 -17.00 -6.43 -2.46
C ILE A 153 -18.46 -6.04 -2.30
N ALA A 154 -19.06 -5.55 -3.36
CA ALA A 154 -20.39 -4.98 -3.35
C ALA A 154 -21.37 -5.85 -4.12
N SER A 155 -22.46 -6.28 -3.50
CA SER A 155 -23.51 -7.06 -4.15
C SER A 155 -24.79 -6.25 -4.37
N GLY A 156 -25.55 -6.59 -5.41
CA GLY A 156 -26.83 -6.00 -5.72
C GLY A 156 -26.75 -4.48 -5.94
N LYS A 157 -27.55 -3.68 -5.24
CA LYS A 157 -27.60 -2.23 -5.37
C LYS A 157 -26.33 -1.51 -4.90
N ASP A 158 -25.55 -2.13 -4.02
CA ASP A 158 -24.32 -1.50 -3.48
C ASP A 158 -23.19 -1.48 -4.50
N THR A 159 -23.31 -2.22 -5.62
CA THR A 159 -22.41 -2.07 -6.79
C THR A 159 -22.38 -0.64 -7.36
N CYS A 160 -23.35 0.21 -6.99
CA CYS A 160 -23.40 1.63 -7.39
C CYS A 160 -22.66 2.56 -6.42
N VAL A 161 -22.06 2.03 -5.34
CA VAL A 161 -21.28 2.80 -4.35
C VAL A 161 -19.79 2.58 -4.65
N LEU A 162 -19.09 3.63 -5.08
CA LEU A 162 -17.69 3.53 -5.54
C LEU A 162 -16.73 2.95 -4.49
N HIS A 163 -16.79 3.45 -3.26
CA HIS A 163 -15.92 3.00 -2.17
C HIS A 163 -16.74 2.27 -1.09
N TYR A 164 -17.45 1.22 -1.51
CA TYR A 164 -18.18 0.35 -0.61
C TYR A 164 -17.21 -0.61 0.10
N ILE A 165 -16.94 -0.38 1.36
CA ILE A 165 -15.97 -1.14 2.17
C ILE A 165 -16.61 -1.91 3.34
N GLN A 166 -17.93 -1.87 3.48
CA GLN A 166 -18.64 -2.55 4.57
C GLN A 166 -18.56 -4.06 4.43
N ASN A 167 -18.69 -4.58 3.21
CA ASN A 167 -18.60 -6.01 2.87
C ASN A 167 -19.44 -6.89 3.84
N ASP A 168 -20.65 -6.45 4.21
CA ASP A 168 -21.43 -7.04 5.31
C ASP A 168 -22.73 -7.73 4.85
N LYS A 169 -23.02 -7.77 3.55
CA LYS A 169 -24.23 -8.34 3.00
C LYS A 169 -24.04 -9.74 2.44
N ARG A 170 -25.17 -10.42 2.23
CA ARG A 170 -25.21 -11.67 1.49
C ARG A 170 -25.58 -11.41 0.04
N CYS A 171 -24.87 -12.05 -0.86
CA CYS A 171 -25.17 -12.02 -2.28
C CYS A 171 -26.45 -12.84 -2.57
N GLU A 172 -27.43 -12.22 -3.18
CA GLU A 172 -28.70 -12.89 -3.52
C GLU A 172 -28.67 -13.47 -4.93
N ASP A 173 -29.58 -14.39 -5.21
CA ASP A 173 -29.73 -14.96 -6.55
C ASP A 173 -30.21 -13.85 -7.53
N GLY A 174 -29.52 -13.72 -8.66
CA GLY A 174 -29.78 -12.68 -9.65
C GLY A 174 -29.03 -11.37 -9.43
N ASP A 175 -28.32 -11.22 -8.30
CA ASP A 175 -27.42 -10.09 -8.08
C ASP A 175 -26.19 -10.12 -8.98
N LEU A 176 -25.64 -8.95 -9.25
CA LEU A 176 -24.24 -8.78 -9.63
C LEU A 176 -23.42 -8.58 -8.36
N VAL A 177 -22.20 -9.06 -8.36
CA VAL A 177 -21.17 -8.69 -7.39
C VAL A 177 -20.02 -8.00 -8.10
N LEU A 178 -19.76 -6.77 -7.69
CA LEU A 178 -18.60 -5.97 -8.10
C LEU A 178 -17.49 -6.21 -7.07
N MET A 179 -16.32 -6.53 -7.55
CA MET A 179 -15.14 -6.73 -6.73
C MET A 179 -14.03 -5.84 -7.25
N ASP A 180 -13.56 -4.93 -6.40
CA ASP A 180 -12.39 -4.11 -6.62
C ASP A 180 -11.32 -4.54 -5.62
N ILE A 181 -10.32 -5.23 -6.13
CA ILE A 181 -9.40 -6.06 -5.36
C ILE A 181 -7.97 -5.95 -5.88
N GLY A 182 -7.04 -6.16 -5.00
CA GLY A 182 -5.63 -6.24 -5.36
C GLY A 182 -4.77 -6.70 -4.21
N THR A 183 -3.58 -7.19 -4.52
CA THR A 183 -2.58 -7.56 -3.52
C THR A 183 -1.28 -6.81 -3.72
N GLU A 184 -0.53 -6.65 -2.64
CA GLU A 184 0.81 -6.07 -2.65
C GLU A 184 1.86 -7.18 -2.80
N TYR A 185 2.86 -6.97 -3.65
CA TYR A 185 4.04 -7.81 -3.74
C TYR A 185 5.30 -6.96 -3.89
N GLY A 186 6.24 -7.11 -2.95
CA GLY A 186 7.50 -6.36 -2.95
C GLY A 186 7.32 -4.84 -2.93
N ASN A 187 6.33 -4.33 -2.19
CA ASN A 187 5.88 -2.93 -2.12
C ASN A 187 5.24 -2.39 -3.43
N TYR A 188 4.88 -3.25 -4.38
CA TYR A 188 4.14 -2.89 -5.58
C TYR A 188 2.73 -3.47 -5.54
N ASN A 189 1.77 -2.65 -5.86
CA ASN A 189 0.35 -2.96 -5.75
C ASN A 189 -0.24 -3.35 -7.10
N SER A 190 -1.10 -4.36 -7.12
CA SER A 190 -2.06 -4.59 -8.18
C SER A 190 -3.42 -3.97 -7.84
N ASP A 191 -4.21 -3.76 -8.86
CA ASP A 191 -5.54 -3.18 -8.80
C ASP A 191 -6.38 -3.79 -9.93
N MET A 192 -7.51 -4.41 -9.59
CA MET A 192 -8.37 -5.08 -10.56
C MET A 192 -9.83 -5.03 -10.13
N THR A 193 -10.66 -4.39 -10.94
CA THR A 193 -12.12 -4.43 -10.76
C THR A 193 -12.77 -5.41 -11.74
N ARG A 194 -13.67 -6.24 -11.24
CA ARG A 194 -14.52 -7.16 -12.04
C ARG A 194 -15.91 -7.23 -11.45
N THR A 195 -16.90 -7.30 -12.35
CA THR A 195 -18.30 -7.51 -11.98
C THR A 195 -18.80 -8.80 -12.61
N VAL A 196 -19.35 -9.68 -11.79
CA VAL A 196 -19.86 -10.98 -12.22
C VAL A 196 -21.25 -11.26 -11.63
N PRO A 197 -22.08 -12.07 -12.29
CA PRO A 197 -23.35 -12.49 -11.71
C PRO A 197 -23.11 -13.54 -10.61
N VAL A 198 -23.76 -13.39 -9.48
CA VAL A 198 -23.61 -14.27 -8.30
C VAL A 198 -23.94 -15.71 -8.62
N ASN A 199 -24.93 -15.96 -9.50
CA ASN A 199 -25.35 -17.30 -9.93
C ASN A 199 -24.65 -17.80 -11.20
N GLY A 200 -23.62 -17.08 -11.68
CA GLY A 200 -22.84 -17.44 -12.87
C GLY A 200 -23.55 -17.18 -14.21
N LYS A 201 -24.73 -16.53 -14.23
CA LYS A 201 -25.50 -16.28 -15.44
C LYS A 201 -25.95 -14.83 -15.55
N PHE A 202 -25.46 -14.13 -16.57
CA PHE A 202 -25.94 -12.80 -16.89
C PHE A 202 -27.37 -12.84 -17.45
N THR A 203 -28.25 -12.00 -16.92
CA THR A 203 -29.52 -11.69 -17.58
C THR A 203 -29.25 -10.89 -18.87
N PRO A 204 -30.21 -10.83 -19.83
CA PRO A 204 -30.03 -10.00 -21.04
C PRO A 204 -29.72 -8.54 -20.72
N ARG A 205 -30.33 -7.97 -19.70
CA ARG A 205 -30.08 -6.59 -19.25
C ARG A 205 -28.68 -6.41 -18.65
N GLN A 206 -28.24 -7.33 -17.80
CA GLN A 206 -26.89 -7.30 -17.21
C GLN A 206 -25.79 -7.48 -18.27
N ARG A 207 -26.07 -8.25 -19.34
CA ARG A 207 -25.13 -8.42 -20.44
C ARG A 207 -25.03 -7.19 -21.34
N ALA A 208 -26.02 -6.34 -21.39
CA ALA A 208 -26.07 -5.13 -22.21
C ALA A 208 -25.29 -3.96 -21.59
N VAL A 209 -24.96 -4.03 -20.30
CA VAL A 209 -24.13 -3.07 -19.56
C VAL A 209 -22.69 -3.53 -19.56
#